data_e8265b7311c35c288641c22177562bcf
#
_entry.id   e8265b7311c35c288641c22177562bcf
#
_cell.length_a   1.000
_cell.length_b   1.000
_cell.length_c   1.000
_cell.angle_alpha   90.00
_cell.angle_beta   90.00
_cell.angle_gamma   90.00
#
_symmetry.space_group_name_H-M   'P 1'
#
loop_
_entity.id
_entity.type
_entity.pdbx_description
1 polymer ?
#
loop_
_entity_poly.entity_id
_entity_poly.type
_entity_poly.pdbx_seq_one_letter_code
_entity_poly.pdbx_strand_id
1 'polypeptide(L)'
;ASGWAPIGSHNLRGTLQPGERVCFVFVLGYCENPEEEKFVAPNVINKAPAYKLMEQFSSEAQFDAAFDELAGYWDGLLSIYQVQSGEPRLNRMVNLWNQYQCMVTFNMSRSASYYESGIGRGMGFRDSTQDLLGFVHLIPTRARERILDIAATQFPDGSAYHQYQPLTKRGNFDVGSGFNDDPLWLIFGVAAYVKETGDLNILSESVPFDNDESKAQPLMEHLRRSFHYTVDHLGPHGLPLIGRADWNDCLNLNCFSKTPGESFQTTA
;
A
#
# COMPACT_ATOMS: atom_id res chain seq x y z
N ALA A 1 -24.05 6.63 -25.24
CA ALA A 1 -24.04 5.31 -24.63
C ALA A 1 -23.33 5.42 -23.29
N SER A 2 -23.95 5.04 -22.30
CA SER A 2 -23.61 5.42 -20.94
C SER A 2 -22.53 4.59 -20.25
N GLY A 3 -22.06 3.50 -20.77
CA GLY A 3 -20.94 2.73 -20.20
C GLY A 3 -21.09 2.26 -18.73
N TRP A 4 -22.29 2.16 -18.21
CA TRP A 4 -22.52 1.75 -16.82
C TRP A 4 -22.04 0.33 -16.51
N ALA A 5 -22.13 -0.56 -17.49
CA ALA A 5 -21.67 -1.93 -17.37
C ALA A 5 -21.10 -2.39 -18.72
N PRO A 6 -19.93 -1.85 -19.11
CA PRO A 6 -19.33 -2.23 -20.37
C PRO A 6 -18.95 -3.71 -20.36
N ILE A 7 -19.23 -4.42 -21.45
CA ILE A 7 -18.80 -5.78 -21.65
C ILE A 7 -17.93 -5.88 -22.88
N GLY A 8 -16.88 -6.71 -22.79
CA GLY A 8 -16.13 -7.17 -23.95
C GLY A 8 -16.43 -8.65 -24.16
N SER A 9 -16.73 -9.04 -25.38
CA SER A 9 -16.99 -10.44 -25.70
C SER A 9 -16.23 -10.88 -26.94
N HIS A 10 -15.75 -12.12 -26.89
CA HIS A 10 -15.14 -12.78 -28.03
C HIS A 10 -16.05 -13.93 -28.47
N ASN A 11 -16.27 -14.07 -29.76
CA ASN A 11 -16.99 -15.20 -30.34
C ASN A 11 -16.04 -15.96 -31.27
N LEU A 12 -15.45 -17.03 -30.73
CA LEU A 12 -14.52 -17.88 -31.45
C LEU A 12 -15.26 -19.12 -31.98
N ARG A 13 -15.13 -19.34 -33.27
CA ARG A 13 -15.72 -20.52 -33.92
C ARG A 13 -14.63 -21.34 -34.58
N GLY A 14 -14.68 -22.64 -34.38
CA GLY A 14 -13.73 -23.56 -34.97
C GLY A 14 -14.27 -24.97 -34.97
N THR A 15 -13.73 -25.85 -35.84
CA THR A 15 -13.99 -27.27 -35.85
C THR A 15 -12.66 -27.96 -35.56
N LEU A 16 -12.65 -28.83 -34.56
CA LEU A 16 -11.48 -29.65 -34.22
C LEU A 16 -11.67 -31.07 -34.78
N GLN A 17 -10.62 -31.59 -35.41
CA GLN A 17 -10.56 -33.00 -35.77
C GLN A 17 -10.10 -33.83 -34.57
N PRO A 18 -10.33 -35.14 -34.55
CA PRO A 18 -9.84 -36.00 -33.48
C PRO A 18 -8.33 -35.88 -33.28
N GLY A 19 -7.91 -35.53 -32.06
CA GLY A 19 -6.51 -35.31 -31.71
C GLY A 19 -5.99 -33.85 -31.93
N GLU A 20 -6.77 -32.99 -32.55
CA GLU A 20 -6.42 -31.58 -32.69
C GLU A 20 -6.61 -30.83 -31.36
N ARG A 21 -5.72 -29.88 -31.11
CA ARG A 21 -5.76 -28.93 -30.00
C ARG A 21 -5.65 -27.52 -30.57
N VAL A 22 -6.44 -26.59 -30.04
CA VAL A 22 -6.29 -25.16 -30.28
C VAL A 22 -6.15 -24.43 -28.95
N CYS A 23 -5.25 -23.47 -28.90
CA CYS A 23 -5.07 -22.60 -27.76
C CYS A 23 -5.46 -21.16 -28.15
N PHE A 24 -6.18 -20.48 -27.28
CA PHE A 24 -6.52 -19.07 -27.41
C PHE A 24 -5.96 -18.33 -26.23
N VAL A 25 -5.21 -17.28 -26.48
CA VAL A 25 -4.68 -16.38 -25.44
C VAL A 25 -5.54 -15.13 -25.41
N PHE A 26 -6.07 -14.80 -24.23
CA PHE A 26 -6.81 -13.57 -24.00
C PHE A 26 -5.98 -12.66 -23.10
N VAL A 27 -5.83 -11.40 -23.47
CA VAL A 27 -5.10 -10.41 -22.70
C VAL A 27 -6.08 -9.33 -22.24
N LEU A 28 -6.15 -9.12 -20.93
CA LEU A 28 -6.83 -7.98 -20.34
C LEU A 28 -5.80 -7.21 -19.52
N GLY A 29 -5.65 -5.92 -19.80
CA GLY A 29 -4.66 -5.11 -19.13
C GLY A 29 -5.07 -3.64 -19.05
N TYR A 30 -4.29 -2.90 -18.30
CA TYR A 30 -4.36 -1.45 -18.21
C TYR A 30 -3.03 -0.86 -18.65
N CYS A 31 -3.09 0.20 -19.43
CA CYS A 31 -1.92 0.94 -19.87
C CYS A 31 -2.21 2.43 -19.81
N GLU A 32 -1.36 3.15 -19.09
CA GLU A 32 -1.45 4.59 -18.94
C GLU A 32 -0.50 5.29 -19.92
N ASN A 33 -0.99 6.31 -20.59
CA ASN A 33 -0.16 7.18 -21.42
C ASN A 33 0.20 8.44 -20.63
N PRO A 34 1.43 8.96 -20.72
CA PRO A 34 1.74 10.32 -20.29
C PRO A 34 0.77 11.32 -20.96
N GLU A 35 0.46 12.41 -20.28
CA GLU A 35 -0.54 13.37 -20.73
C GLU A 35 -0.21 13.95 -22.13
N GLU A 36 1.06 14.26 -22.35
CA GLU A 36 1.62 14.78 -23.59
C GLU A 36 1.61 13.76 -24.74
N GLU A 37 1.60 12.45 -24.44
CA GLU A 37 1.60 11.37 -25.42
C GLU A 37 0.23 10.68 -25.56
N LYS A 38 -0.78 11.20 -24.89
CA LYS A 38 -2.09 10.58 -24.82
C LYS A 38 -2.78 10.44 -26.18
N PHE A 39 -2.55 11.39 -27.07
CA PHE A 39 -3.18 11.42 -28.39
C PHE A 39 -2.14 11.47 -29.51
N VAL A 40 -2.32 10.63 -30.54
CA VAL A 40 -1.51 10.66 -31.77
C VAL A 40 -2.09 11.60 -32.82
N ALA A 41 -3.37 11.96 -32.69
CA ALA A 41 -4.10 12.95 -33.49
C ALA A 41 -5.30 13.45 -32.68
N PRO A 42 -5.98 14.54 -33.07
CA PRO A 42 -7.15 15.03 -32.36
C PRO A 42 -8.18 13.93 -32.12
N ASN A 43 -8.47 13.65 -30.84
CA ASN A 43 -9.37 12.59 -30.34
C ASN A 43 -8.96 11.15 -30.68
N VAL A 44 -7.73 10.90 -31.14
CA VAL A 44 -7.21 9.56 -31.41
C VAL A 44 -6.20 9.16 -30.31
N ILE A 45 -6.63 8.29 -29.40
CA ILE A 45 -5.80 7.82 -28.31
C ILE A 45 -4.59 7.02 -28.83
N ASN A 46 -3.42 7.28 -28.27
CA ASN A 46 -2.22 6.50 -28.53
C ASN A 46 -2.35 5.09 -27.95
N LYS A 47 -2.46 4.10 -28.82
CA LYS A 47 -2.58 2.69 -28.44
C LYS A 47 -1.27 1.91 -28.55
N ALA A 48 -0.19 2.54 -29.02
CA ALA A 48 1.08 1.85 -29.24
C ALA A 48 1.64 1.18 -27.96
N PRO A 49 1.63 1.81 -26.77
CA PRO A 49 2.07 1.16 -25.54
C PRO A 49 1.23 -0.08 -25.19
N ALA A 50 -0.08 -0.03 -25.39
CA ALA A 50 -0.96 -1.16 -25.14
C ALA A 50 -0.70 -2.33 -26.12
N TYR A 51 -0.49 -2.05 -27.39
CA TYR A 51 -0.14 -3.09 -28.37
C TYR A 51 1.19 -3.75 -28.03
N LYS A 52 2.19 -2.96 -27.62
CA LYS A 52 3.48 -3.52 -27.19
C LYS A 52 3.34 -4.49 -26.00
N LEU A 53 2.47 -4.17 -25.03
CA LEU A 53 2.16 -5.09 -23.94
C LEU A 53 1.43 -6.34 -24.43
N MET A 54 0.48 -6.20 -25.34
CA MET A 54 -0.25 -7.35 -25.89
C MET A 54 0.68 -8.30 -26.66
N GLU A 55 1.68 -7.79 -27.37
CA GLU A 55 2.65 -8.59 -28.10
C GLU A 55 3.47 -9.51 -27.16
N GLN A 56 3.71 -9.08 -25.91
CA GLN A 56 4.43 -9.88 -24.92
C GLN A 56 3.69 -11.17 -24.51
N PHE A 57 2.38 -11.25 -24.77
CA PHE A 57 1.52 -12.36 -24.37
C PHE A 57 0.73 -12.94 -25.54
N SER A 58 1.22 -12.79 -26.76
CA SER A 58 0.45 -13.09 -27.97
C SER A 58 0.48 -14.57 -28.38
N SER A 59 1.33 -15.40 -27.75
CA SER A 59 1.45 -16.83 -28.06
C SER A 59 1.42 -17.66 -26.80
N GLU A 60 1.10 -18.98 -26.95
CA GLU A 60 1.13 -19.96 -25.86
C GLU A 60 2.51 -20.00 -25.18
N ALA A 61 3.58 -20.01 -25.96
CA ALA A 61 4.95 -20.03 -25.41
C ALA A 61 5.30 -18.77 -24.59
N GLN A 62 4.85 -17.59 -25.02
CA GLN A 62 5.04 -16.35 -24.25
C GLN A 62 4.20 -16.33 -22.99
N PHE A 63 2.98 -16.87 -23.05
CA PHE A 63 2.13 -17.04 -21.87
C PHE A 63 2.78 -17.97 -20.84
N ASP A 64 3.25 -19.14 -21.29
CA ASP A 64 3.91 -20.10 -20.40
C ASP A 64 5.17 -19.51 -19.78
N ALA A 65 5.99 -18.81 -20.55
CA ALA A 65 7.18 -18.13 -20.03
C ALA A 65 6.85 -17.05 -18.98
N ALA A 66 5.79 -16.26 -19.20
CA ALA A 66 5.34 -15.26 -18.24
C ALA A 66 4.78 -15.90 -16.97
N PHE A 67 4.13 -17.04 -17.09
CA PHE A 67 3.64 -17.81 -15.94
C PHE A 67 4.78 -18.40 -15.12
N ASP A 68 5.82 -18.94 -15.78
CA ASP A 68 7.02 -19.44 -15.13
C ASP A 68 7.80 -18.31 -14.42
N GLU A 69 7.88 -17.14 -15.03
CA GLU A 69 8.48 -15.93 -14.40
C GLU A 69 7.72 -15.53 -13.15
N LEU A 70 6.38 -15.51 -13.20
CA LEU A 70 5.54 -15.21 -12.04
C LEU A 70 5.72 -16.26 -10.94
N ALA A 71 5.76 -17.55 -11.30
CA ALA A 71 6.02 -18.63 -10.34
C ALA A 71 7.40 -18.45 -9.68
N GLY A 72 8.44 -18.17 -10.47
CA GLY A 72 9.78 -17.91 -9.96
C GLY A 72 9.86 -16.70 -9.02
N TYR A 73 9.10 -15.64 -9.29
CA TYR A 73 8.99 -14.49 -8.38
C TYR A 73 8.40 -14.91 -7.02
N TRP A 74 7.30 -15.65 -7.02
CA TRP A 74 6.68 -16.11 -5.78
C TRP A 74 7.54 -17.12 -5.03
N ASP A 75 8.18 -18.06 -5.71
CA ASP A 75 9.09 -19.01 -5.10
C ASP A 75 10.30 -18.29 -4.45
N GLY A 76 10.87 -17.29 -5.13
CA GLY A 76 11.93 -16.46 -4.59
C GLY A 76 11.50 -15.74 -3.31
N LEU A 77 10.35 -15.07 -3.33
CA LEU A 77 9.81 -14.36 -2.19
C LEU A 77 9.50 -15.29 -1.00
N LEU A 78 8.75 -16.37 -1.27
CA LEU A 78 8.28 -17.29 -0.23
C LEU A 78 9.41 -18.13 0.37
N SER A 79 10.53 -18.30 -0.34
CA SER A 79 11.70 -19.05 0.16
C SER A 79 12.49 -18.33 1.25
N ILE A 80 12.29 -17.01 1.43
CA ILE A 80 13.03 -16.20 2.41
C ILE A 80 12.73 -16.64 3.84
N TYR A 81 11.48 -17.02 4.10
CA TYR A 81 11.05 -17.48 5.41
C TYR A 81 10.30 -18.81 5.31
N GLN A 82 10.90 -19.87 5.84
CA GLN A 82 10.37 -21.20 5.76
C GLN A 82 10.40 -21.90 7.13
N VAL A 83 9.29 -22.54 7.46
CA VAL A 83 9.15 -23.38 8.67
C VAL A 83 8.92 -24.82 8.25
N GLN A 84 9.64 -25.75 8.88
CA GLN A 84 9.43 -27.17 8.75
C GLN A 84 9.05 -27.76 10.11
N SER A 85 7.82 -28.26 10.22
CA SER A 85 7.29 -28.91 11.41
C SER A 85 6.68 -30.26 11.08
N GLY A 86 6.30 -31.01 12.10
CA GLY A 86 5.56 -32.27 11.93
C GLY A 86 4.10 -32.11 11.49
N GLU A 87 3.59 -30.87 11.41
CA GLU A 87 2.20 -30.58 10.99
C GLU A 87 2.19 -29.90 9.61
N PRO A 88 1.83 -30.64 8.54
CA PRO A 88 1.86 -30.09 7.17
C PRO A 88 0.94 -28.88 6.95
N ARG A 89 -0.17 -28.79 7.69
CA ARG A 89 -1.10 -27.65 7.59
C ARG A 89 -0.49 -26.38 8.16
N LEU A 90 0.25 -26.49 9.28
CA LEU A 90 1.00 -25.38 9.83
C LEU A 90 2.07 -24.88 8.85
N ASN A 91 2.83 -25.84 8.26
CA ASN A 91 3.84 -25.48 7.26
C ASN A 91 3.23 -24.72 6.08
N ARG A 92 2.10 -25.19 5.54
CA ARG A 92 1.40 -24.51 4.44
C ARG A 92 0.88 -23.12 4.85
N MET A 93 0.33 -23.01 6.05
CA MET A 93 -0.17 -21.73 6.55
C MET A 93 0.95 -20.69 6.65
N VAL A 94 2.06 -21.07 7.27
CA VAL A 94 3.18 -20.15 7.52
C VAL A 94 3.97 -19.86 6.24
N ASN A 95 4.30 -20.91 5.46
CA ASN A 95 5.21 -20.79 4.32
C ASN A 95 4.54 -20.22 3.06
N LEU A 96 3.22 -20.21 3.01
CA LEU A 96 2.48 -19.73 1.84
C LEU A 96 1.43 -18.69 2.21
N TRP A 97 0.38 -19.11 2.96
CA TRP A 97 -0.81 -18.29 3.10
C TRP A 97 -0.59 -17.00 3.88
N ASN A 98 0.12 -17.05 4.99
CA ASN A 98 0.41 -15.85 5.79
C ASN A 98 1.25 -14.85 4.99
N GLN A 99 2.29 -15.33 4.32
CA GLN A 99 3.18 -14.48 3.52
C GLN A 99 2.43 -13.88 2.32
N TYR A 100 1.64 -14.69 1.61
CA TYR A 100 0.79 -14.23 0.53
C TYR A 100 -0.20 -13.16 1.01
N GLN A 101 -0.89 -13.41 2.13
CA GLN A 101 -1.85 -12.47 2.69
C GLN A 101 -1.19 -11.15 3.10
N CYS A 102 -0.02 -11.20 3.74
CA CYS A 102 0.74 -10.00 4.09
C CYS A 102 1.16 -9.22 2.84
N MET A 103 1.59 -9.91 1.77
CA MET A 103 1.94 -9.27 0.49
C MET A 103 0.74 -8.57 -0.14
N VAL A 104 -0.41 -9.23 -0.17
CA VAL A 104 -1.65 -8.65 -0.70
C VAL A 104 -2.04 -7.43 0.12
N THR A 105 -2.05 -7.55 1.43
CA THR A 105 -2.40 -6.44 2.34
C THR A 105 -1.43 -5.27 2.18
N PHE A 106 -0.13 -5.52 2.11
CA PHE A 106 0.87 -4.48 1.86
C PHE A 106 0.64 -3.75 0.54
N ASN A 107 0.34 -4.47 -0.54
CA ASN A 107 0.12 -3.87 -1.86
C ASN A 107 -1.21 -3.10 -1.92
N MET A 108 -2.25 -3.65 -1.36
CA MET A 108 -3.62 -3.13 -1.48
C MET A 108 -3.98 -2.16 -0.35
N SER A 109 -3.20 -2.17 0.74
CA SER A 109 -3.43 -1.35 1.95
C SER A 109 -4.89 -1.34 2.38
N ARG A 110 -5.50 -2.53 2.42
CA ARG A 110 -6.91 -2.73 2.79
C ARG A 110 -7.92 -2.05 1.85
N SER A 111 -7.45 -1.44 0.76
CA SER A 111 -8.30 -0.94 -0.33
C SER A 111 -8.55 -2.01 -1.39
N ALA A 112 -8.70 -3.24 -0.96
CA ALA A 112 -8.67 -4.42 -1.81
C ALA A 112 -9.89 -4.58 -2.71
N SER A 113 -10.97 -3.87 -2.42
CA SER A 113 -12.23 -4.10 -3.12
C SER A 113 -12.85 -2.80 -3.60
N TYR A 114 -13.09 -2.75 -4.89
CA TYR A 114 -13.92 -1.72 -5.50
C TYR A 114 -15.30 -1.63 -4.85
N TYR A 115 -15.86 -2.76 -4.45
CA TYR A 115 -17.18 -2.85 -3.81
C TYR A 115 -17.16 -2.37 -2.37
N GLU A 116 -16.06 -2.59 -1.66
CA GLU A 116 -15.92 -2.19 -0.27
C GLU A 116 -15.60 -0.70 -0.14
N SER A 117 -14.60 -0.24 -0.88
CA SER A 117 -13.95 1.05 -0.65
C SER A 117 -14.20 2.06 -1.76
N GLY A 118 -14.67 1.61 -2.95
CA GLY A 118 -14.73 2.45 -4.13
C GLY A 118 -13.34 2.83 -4.65
N ILE A 119 -13.32 3.75 -5.62
CA ILE A 119 -12.08 4.20 -6.29
C ILE A 119 -11.39 5.37 -5.59
N GLY A 120 -12.05 5.99 -4.62
CA GLY A 120 -11.57 7.21 -3.98
C GLY A 120 -10.85 7.00 -2.63
N ARG A 121 -10.81 5.75 -2.12
CA ARG A 121 -10.17 5.49 -0.83
C ARG A 121 -8.66 5.54 -0.94
N GLY A 122 -8.03 6.26 -0.01
CA GLY A 122 -6.60 6.30 0.16
C GLY A 122 -6.05 5.12 0.96
N MET A 123 -4.73 5.05 1.03
CA MET A 123 -4.00 4.15 1.93
C MET A 123 -3.88 4.84 3.30
N GLY A 124 -4.24 4.13 4.37
CA GLY A 124 -4.11 4.65 5.73
C GLY A 124 -2.66 4.83 6.14
N PHE A 125 -2.36 5.91 6.85
CA PHE A 125 -1.04 6.16 7.42
C PHE A 125 -0.65 5.05 8.41
N ARG A 126 -1.48 4.83 9.40
CA ARG A 126 -1.36 3.76 10.38
C ARG A 126 -1.42 2.39 9.74
N ASP A 127 -2.42 2.15 8.89
CA ASP A 127 -2.66 0.86 8.26
C ASP A 127 -1.45 0.41 7.43
N SER A 128 -0.89 1.30 6.61
CA SER A 128 0.29 1.00 5.79
C SER A 128 1.50 0.63 6.63
N THR A 129 1.66 1.24 7.80
CA THR A 129 2.74 0.90 8.72
C THR A 129 2.52 -0.44 9.41
N GLN A 130 1.29 -0.73 9.85
CA GLN A 130 0.95 -2.03 10.42
C GLN A 130 1.19 -3.16 9.41
N ASP A 131 0.77 -2.97 8.17
CA ASP A 131 0.97 -3.94 7.10
C ASP A 131 2.46 -4.18 6.83
N LEU A 132 3.27 -3.13 6.91
CA LEU A 132 4.73 -3.22 6.79
C LEU A 132 5.36 -4.06 7.91
N LEU A 133 4.88 -3.95 9.15
CA LEU A 133 5.41 -4.73 10.28
C LEU A 133 5.33 -6.24 10.04
N GLY A 134 4.28 -6.71 9.38
CA GLY A 134 4.10 -8.12 9.06
C GLY A 134 4.93 -8.61 7.88
N PHE A 135 5.63 -7.73 7.14
CA PHE A 135 6.18 -8.10 5.85
C PHE A 135 7.58 -7.53 5.56
N VAL A 136 8.13 -6.68 6.42
CA VAL A 136 9.41 -5.99 6.21
C VAL A 136 10.57 -6.94 5.87
N HIS A 137 10.61 -8.12 6.49
CA HIS A 137 11.67 -9.13 6.30
C HIS A 137 11.66 -9.74 4.89
N LEU A 138 10.52 -9.75 4.19
CA LEU A 138 10.41 -10.30 2.85
C LEU A 138 10.75 -9.27 1.75
N ILE A 139 10.46 -7.99 2.00
CA ILE A 139 10.59 -6.93 0.98
C ILE A 139 11.24 -5.65 1.53
N PRO A 140 12.44 -5.73 2.14
CA PRO A 140 13.03 -4.59 2.85
C PRO A 140 13.19 -3.35 1.98
N THR A 141 13.51 -3.48 0.70
CA THR A 141 13.62 -2.33 -0.22
C THR A 141 12.29 -1.61 -0.39
N ARG A 142 11.21 -2.34 -0.64
CA ARG A 142 9.88 -1.77 -0.78
C ARG A 142 9.34 -1.24 0.55
N ALA A 143 9.72 -1.86 1.67
CA ALA A 143 9.42 -1.38 2.99
C ALA A 143 10.04 0.00 3.24
N ARG A 144 11.31 0.17 2.85
CA ARG A 144 12.01 1.46 2.91
C ARG A 144 11.31 2.54 2.09
N GLU A 145 10.96 2.25 0.87
CA GLU A 145 10.20 3.17 0.00
C GLU A 145 8.87 3.57 0.64
N ARG A 146 8.12 2.61 1.17
CA ARG A 146 6.84 2.86 1.83
C ARG A 146 6.99 3.76 3.07
N ILE A 147 8.03 3.56 3.88
CA ILE A 147 8.32 4.41 5.04
C ILE A 147 8.53 5.86 4.60
N LEU A 148 9.30 6.09 3.55
CA LEU A 148 9.56 7.44 3.05
C LEU A 148 8.29 8.08 2.45
N ASP A 149 7.49 7.32 1.71
CA ASP A 149 6.20 7.77 1.19
C ASP A 149 5.24 8.20 2.31
N ILE A 150 5.14 7.41 3.37
CA ILE A 150 4.30 7.72 4.54
C ILE A 150 4.83 8.95 5.25
N ALA A 151 6.12 9.02 5.53
CA ALA A 151 6.74 10.16 6.20
C ALA A 151 6.53 11.48 5.45
N ALA A 152 6.55 11.44 4.12
CA ALA A 152 6.33 12.62 3.28
C ALA A 152 4.92 13.22 3.43
N THR A 153 3.97 12.47 3.97
CA THR A 153 2.61 12.96 4.24
C THR A 153 2.41 13.51 5.65
N GLN A 154 3.45 13.53 6.47
CA GLN A 154 3.41 14.11 7.81
C GLN A 154 3.43 15.64 7.76
N PHE A 155 2.71 16.29 8.66
CA PHE A 155 2.75 17.74 8.80
C PHE A 155 3.96 18.22 9.61
N PRO A 156 4.37 19.50 9.43
CA PRO A 156 5.50 20.06 10.19
C PRO A 156 5.32 20.08 11.71
N ASP A 157 4.09 20.05 12.22
CA ASP A 157 3.79 19.97 13.64
C ASP A 157 3.91 18.55 14.22
N GLY A 158 4.15 17.55 13.36
CA GLY A 158 4.27 16.16 13.75
C GLY A 158 2.99 15.34 13.61
N SER A 159 1.85 15.99 13.37
CA SER A 159 0.62 15.27 12.99
C SER A 159 0.74 14.68 11.59
N ALA A 160 -0.24 13.87 11.20
CA ALA A 160 -0.22 13.24 9.89
C ALA A 160 -1.60 13.25 9.23
N TYR A 161 -1.64 13.13 7.92
CA TYR A 161 -2.85 12.74 7.23
C TYR A 161 -3.24 11.33 7.66
N HIS A 162 -4.53 11.11 7.89
CA HIS A 162 -5.01 9.77 8.17
C HIS A 162 -4.88 8.83 6.97
N GLN A 163 -4.96 9.39 5.76
CA GLN A 163 -4.80 8.65 4.51
C GLN A 163 -4.01 9.45 3.46
N TYR A 164 -3.40 8.73 2.53
CA TYR A 164 -2.77 9.29 1.33
C TYR A 164 -3.18 8.52 0.08
N GLN A 165 -3.08 9.17 -1.07
CA GLN A 165 -3.41 8.55 -2.35
C GLN A 165 -2.23 7.74 -2.89
N PRO A 166 -2.40 6.45 -3.19
CA PRO A 166 -1.28 5.59 -3.56
C PRO A 166 -0.60 5.97 -4.88
N LEU A 167 -1.34 6.52 -5.85
CA LEU A 167 -0.80 6.91 -7.14
C LEU A 167 0.00 8.20 -7.10
N THR A 168 -0.49 9.19 -6.36
CA THR A 168 0.16 10.51 -6.24
C THR A 168 1.10 10.60 -5.05
N LYS A 169 0.97 9.67 -4.10
CA LYS A 169 1.68 9.65 -2.81
C LYS A 169 1.44 10.91 -1.96
N ARG A 170 0.32 11.58 -2.17
CA ARG A 170 -0.06 12.80 -1.46
C ARG A 170 -1.12 12.53 -0.42
N GLY A 171 -1.07 13.32 0.66
CA GLY A 171 -2.08 13.28 1.72
C GLY A 171 -3.49 13.51 1.19
N ASN A 172 -4.46 12.86 1.80
CA ASN A 172 -5.87 12.96 1.44
C ASN A 172 -6.62 13.85 2.44
N PHE A 173 -6.99 15.05 2.01
CA PHE A 173 -7.72 16.03 2.83
C PHE A 173 -9.16 15.61 3.15
N ASP A 174 -9.78 14.78 2.33
CA ASP A 174 -11.19 14.38 2.49
C ASP A 174 -11.42 13.63 3.81
N VAL A 175 -10.44 12.85 4.24
CA VAL A 175 -10.48 12.14 5.52
C VAL A 175 -9.90 13.00 6.65
N GLY A 176 -8.96 13.87 6.32
CA GLY A 176 -8.36 14.84 7.24
C GLY A 176 -7.20 14.26 8.05
N SER A 177 -6.97 14.87 9.21
CA SER A 177 -5.86 14.60 10.13
C SER A 177 -6.35 14.63 11.58
N GLY A 178 -5.42 14.54 12.54
CA GLY A 178 -5.71 14.69 13.96
C GLY A 178 -6.08 13.39 14.68
N PHE A 179 -5.76 12.25 14.08
CA PHE A 179 -5.72 10.95 14.75
C PHE A 179 -4.41 10.90 15.54
N ASN A 180 -4.51 10.79 16.85
CA ASN A 180 -3.35 11.02 17.70
C ASN A 180 -2.34 9.87 17.68
N ASP A 181 -2.76 8.67 17.31
CA ASP A 181 -1.90 7.51 17.19
C ASP A 181 -1.18 7.42 15.83
N ASP A 182 -1.72 8.00 14.76
CA ASP A 182 -1.16 7.89 13.42
C ASP A 182 0.35 8.20 13.36
N PRO A 183 0.85 9.33 13.91
CA PRO A 183 2.27 9.65 13.82
C PRO A 183 3.19 8.64 14.51
N LEU A 184 2.74 7.99 15.59
CA LEU A 184 3.53 7.02 16.34
C LEU A 184 3.81 5.75 15.54
N TRP A 185 2.91 5.39 14.65
CA TRP A 185 3.09 4.21 13.80
C TRP A 185 4.29 4.35 12.85
N LEU A 186 4.65 5.57 12.46
CA LEU A 186 5.88 5.79 11.68
C LEU A 186 7.12 5.35 12.46
N ILE A 187 7.16 5.60 13.77
CA ILE A 187 8.26 5.16 14.65
C ILE A 187 8.34 3.62 14.66
N PHE A 188 7.20 2.94 14.78
CA PHE A 188 7.15 1.48 14.74
C PHE A 188 7.65 0.92 13.41
N GLY A 189 7.21 1.49 12.29
CA GLY A 189 7.63 1.06 10.96
C GLY A 189 9.14 1.21 10.75
N VAL A 190 9.69 2.35 11.12
CA VAL A 190 11.15 2.60 11.02
C VAL A 190 11.92 1.68 11.96
N ALA A 191 11.44 1.50 13.20
CA ALA A 191 12.09 0.60 14.16
C ALA A 191 12.12 -0.85 13.65
N ALA A 192 11.02 -1.33 13.08
CA ALA A 192 10.94 -2.67 12.49
C ALA A 192 11.91 -2.83 11.31
N TYR A 193 11.94 -1.84 10.42
CA TYR A 193 12.86 -1.82 9.29
C TYR A 193 14.32 -1.86 9.73
N VAL A 194 14.71 -1.00 10.67
CA VAL A 194 16.09 -0.95 11.19
C VAL A 194 16.47 -2.24 11.92
N LYS A 195 15.56 -2.82 12.71
CA LYS A 195 15.80 -4.11 13.38
C LYS A 195 16.03 -5.24 12.39
N GLU A 196 15.32 -5.25 11.29
CA GLU A 196 15.43 -6.30 10.27
C GLU A 196 16.66 -6.13 9.39
N THR A 197 16.97 -4.90 8.99
CA THR A 197 17.99 -4.64 7.96
C THR A 197 19.32 -4.14 8.51
N GLY A 198 19.33 -3.55 9.70
CA GLY A 198 20.49 -2.82 10.24
C GLY A 198 20.76 -1.48 9.53
N ASP A 199 19.92 -1.06 8.57
CA ASP A 199 20.13 0.17 7.79
C ASP A 199 19.74 1.41 8.60
N LEU A 200 20.70 1.97 9.31
CA LEU A 200 20.54 3.24 10.01
C LEU A 200 20.58 4.46 9.08
N ASN A 201 21.03 4.31 7.84
CA ASN A 201 21.14 5.44 6.90
C ASN A 201 19.77 6.01 6.56
N ILE A 202 18.70 5.19 6.65
CA ILE A 202 17.32 5.65 6.45
C ILE A 202 16.99 6.87 7.32
N LEU A 203 17.57 6.97 8.52
CA LEU A 203 17.31 8.08 9.45
C LEU A 203 17.82 9.43 8.93
N SER A 204 18.78 9.41 8.02
CA SER A 204 19.38 10.59 7.41
C SER A 204 18.75 10.97 6.07
N GLU A 205 17.80 10.16 5.57
CA GLU A 205 17.10 10.46 4.32
C GLU A 205 16.33 11.76 4.45
N SER A 206 16.49 12.61 3.43
CA SER A 206 15.77 13.87 3.35
C SER A 206 14.34 13.62 2.86
N VAL A 207 13.36 13.91 3.69
CA VAL A 207 11.94 13.68 3.42
C VAL A 207 11.17 14.98 3.58
N PRO A 208 10.31 15.37 2.63
CA PRO A 208 9.50 16.57 2.75
C PRO A 208 8.39 16.40 3.81
N PHE A 209 8.05 17.46 4.52
CA PHE A 209 6.79 17.53 5.27
C PHE A 209 5.67 18.00 4.34
N ASP A 210 4.48 17.40 4.46
CA ASP A 210 3.28 17.72 3.69
C ASP A 210 3.51 17.69 2.16
N ASN A 211 4.36 16.76 1.71
CA ASN A 211 4.81 16.66 0.32
C ASN A 211 5.39 17.97 -0.26
N ASP A 212 5.90 18.88 0.58
CA ASP A 212 6.52 20.14 0.20
C ASP A 212 8.06 20.03 0.30
N GLU A 213 8.71 19.90 -0.83
CA GLU A 213 10.17 19.74 -0.92
C GLU A 213 10.95 20.87 -0.22
N SER A 214 10.38 22.07 -0.13
CA SER A 214 11.00 23.18 0.58
C SER A 214 11.09 22.98 2.10
N LYS A 215 10.33 22.01 2.63
CA LYS A 215 10.26 21.66 4.06
C LYS A 215 10.94 20.32 4.35
N ALA A 216 11.76 19.81 3.43
CA ALA A 216 12.43 18.54 3.62
C ALA A 216 13.39 18.56 4.82
N GLN A 217 13.34 17.51 5.63
CA GLN A 217 14.19 17.31 6.81
C GLN A 217 14.62 15.82 6.87
N PRO A 218 15.65 15.47 7.63
CA PRO A 218 15.98 14.08 7.86
C PRO A 218 14.80 13.30 8.46
N LEU A 219 14.65 12.02 8.07
CA LEU A 219 13.60 11.15 8.61
C LEU A 219 13.62 11.12 10.16
N MET A 220 14.79 11.20 10.77
CA MET A 220 14.90 11.28 12.24
C MET A 220 14.14 12.46 12.83
N GLU A 221 14.07 13.59 12.12
CA GLU A 221 13.27 14.73 12.57
C GLU A 221 11.77 14.47 12.48
N HIS A 222 11.33 13.70 11.47
CA HIS A 222 9.95 13.21 11.39
C HIS A 222 9.58 12.37 12.61
N LEU A 223 10.45 11.44 13.01
CA LEU A 223 10.22 10.60 14.19
C LEU A 223 10.17 11.42 15.48
N ARG A 224 11.09 12.41 15.62
CA ARG A 224 11.07 13.31 16.75
C ARG A 224 9.76 14.09 16.85
N ARG A 225 9.29 14.64 15.74
CA ARG A 225 8.03 15.39 15.72
C ARG A 225 6.83 14.51 15.96
N SER A 226 6.81 13.27 15.44
CA SER A 226 5.79 12.29 15.78
C SER A 226 5.65 12.08 17.29
N PHE A 227 6.77 11.87 17.96
CA PHE A 227 6.79 11.68 19.40
C PHE A 227 6.33 12.95 20.15
N HIS A 228 6.90 14.11 19.80
CA HIS A 228 6.54 15.38 20.45
C HIS A 228 5.08 15.74 20.24
N TYR A 229 4.53 15.51 19.04
CA TYR A 229 3.11 15.74 18.81
C TYR A 229 2.24 15.02 19.84
N THR A 230 2.52 13.78 20.13
CA THR A 230 1.75 13.00 21.10
C THR A 230 1.97 13.49 22.55
N VAL A 231 3.22 13.74 22.96
CA VAL A 231 3.51 14.16 24.35
C VAL A 231 3.13 15.61 24.64
N ASP A 232 2.99 16.43 23.62
CA ASP A 232 2.52 17.81 23.74
C ASP A 232 0.98 17.92 23.79
N HIS A 233 0.28 16.79 23.50
CA HIS A 233 -1.18 16.70 23.52
C HIS A 233 -1.67 15.72 24.58
N LEU A 234 -1.31 15.97 25.85
CA LEU A 234 -1.76 15.18 26.99
C LEU A 234 -3.03 15.77 27.61
N GLY A 235 -3.85 14.90 28.15
CA GLY A 235 -5.03 15.25 28.91
C GLY A 235 -4.74 15.48 30.41
N PRO A 236 -5.78 15.72 31.21
CA PRO A 236 -5.63 16.08 32.63
C PRO A 236 -5.00 14.99 33.49
N HIS A 237 -4.98 13.74 33.06
CA HIS A 237 -4.34 12.61 33.77
C HIS A 237 -2.93 12.31 33.23
N GLY A 238 -2.40 13.12 32.33
CA GLY A 238 -1.09 12.91 31.71
C GLY A 238 -1.06 11.79 30.65
N LEU A 239 -2.23 11.40 30.15
CA LEU A 239 -2.37 10.44 29.05
C LEU A 239 -2.56 11.18 27.74
N PRO A 240 -2.10 10.63 26.60
CA PRO A 240 -2.34 11.21 25.28
C PRO A 240 -3.84 11.40 25.02
N LEU A 241 -4.18 12.54 24.44
CA LEU A 241 -5.54 12.77 23.95
C LEU A 241 -5.85 11.86 22.77
N ILE A 242 -7.08 11.38 22.64
CA ILE A 242 -7.54 10.60 21.49
C ILE A 242 -7.42 11.41 20.18
N GLY A 243 -7.53 12.74 20.28
CA GLY A 243 -7.66 13.58 19.10
C GLY A 243 -8.99 13.37 18.41
N ARG A 244 -8.97 13.20 17.10
CA ARG A 244 -10.17 12.88 16.32
C ARG A 244 -10.65 11.45 16.55
N ALA A 245 -9.72 10.51 16.57
CA ALA A 245 -9.88 9.12 16.95
C ALA A 245 -8.50 8.50 17.25
N ASP A 246 -8.48 7.28 17.76
CA ASP A 246 -7.31 6.45 17.95
C ASP A 246 -7.39 5.17 17.09
N TRP A 247 -6.53 4.19 17.37
CA TRP A 247 -6.48 2.92 16.65
C TRP A 247 -7.83 2.19 16.57
N ASN A 248 -8.70 2.33 17.55
CA ASN A 248 -10.01 1.69 17.54
C ASN A 248 -10.99 2.39 16.59
N ASP A 249 -10.59 3.48 15.94
CA ASP A 249 -11.48 4.40 15.23
C ASP A 249 -12.67 4.82 16.11
N CYS A 250 -12.44 4.70 17.42
CA CYS A 250 -13.41 5.10 18.39
C CYS A 250 -13.69 6.57 18.23
N LEU A 251 -14.90 6.81 17.98
CA LEU A 251 -15.44 8.14 18.06
C LEU A 251 -15.06 8.69 19.42
N ASN A 252 -14.32 9.77 19.41
CA ASN A 252 -13.92 10.48 20.61
C ASN A 252 -15.13 10.95 21.43
N LEU A 253 -16.33 10.57 21.09
CA LEU A 253 -17.56 10.98 21.76
C LEU A 253 -17.62 12.48 22.09
N ASN A 254 -16.83 13.30 21.40
CA ASN A 254 -16.78 14.75 21.59
C ASN A 254 -18.15 15.42 21.47
N CYS A 255 -19.06 14.78 20.76
CA CYS A 255 -20.45 15.20 20.67
C CYS A 255 -21.22 15.00 21.98
N PHE A 256 -20.70 14.16 22.90
CA PHE A 256 -21.35 13.86 24.17
C PHE A 256 -20.51 14.27 25.39
N SER A 257 -19.20 14.44 25.21
CA SER A 257 -18.28 14.84 26.29
C SER A 257 -17.89 16.29 26.19
N LYS A 258 -17.88 16.98 27.33
CA LYS A 258 -17.38 18.36 27.44
C LYS A 258 -15.86 18.45 27.52
N THR A 259 -15.20 17.33 27.77
CA THR A 259 -13.73 17.24 27.90
C THR A 259 -13.19 16.31 26.83
N PRO A 260 -11.99 16.59 26.27
CA PRO A 260 -11.31 15.70 25.37
C PRO A 260 -11.08 14.33 26.02
N GLY A 261 -11.30 13.26 25.30
CA GLY A 261 -11.00 11.91 25.75
C GLY A 261 -9.50 11.61 25.72
N GLU A 262 -9.03 10.85 26.71
CA GLU A 262 -7.64 10.34 26.76
C GLU A 262 -7.61 8.90 26.28
N SER A 263 -6.53 8.51 25.60
CA SER A 263 -6.36 7.20 25.00
C SER A 263 -5.40 6.33 25.82
N PHE A 264 -5.90 5.25 26.38
CA PHE A 264 -5.03 4.20 26.93
C PHE A 264 -4.24 3.48 25.86
N GLN A 265 -4.81 3.33 24.67
CA GLN A 265 -4.16 2.63 23.56
C GLN A 265 -2.98 3.43 22.99
N THR A 266 -3.12 4.72 22.80
CA THR A 266 -2.01 5.57 22.39
C THR A 266 -0.92 5.66 23.46
N THR A 267 -1.28 5.41 24.72
CA THR A 267 -0.34 5.39 25.85
C THR A 267 0.51 4.11 25.88
N ALA A 268 -0.04 2.99 25.46
CA ALA A 268 0.63 1.68 25.45
C ALA A 268 1.64 1.52 24.34
#